data_daa554a9906695f1a68b5058aa7d09d4
#
_entry.id   daa554a9906695f1a68b5058aa7d09d4
#
_cell.length_a   1.000
_cell.length_b   1.000
_cell.length_c   1.000
_cell.angle_alpha   90.00
_cell.angle_beta   90.00
_cell.angle_gamma   90.00
#
_symmetry.space_group_name_H-M   'P 1'
#
loop_
_entity.id
_entity.type
_entity.pdbx_description
1 polymer ?
#
loop_
_entity_poly.entity_id
_entity_poly.type
_entity_poly.pdbx_seq_one_letter_code
_entity_poly.pdbx_strand_id
1 'polypeptide(L)'
;MRWLKKVDVSSEKNRWLISLAYVALLIMLTYLLLPVRFETNDDGGLREIIAGYRTPEPYPKTVFTSTIYGQFVCMLYRMFPMAPWYTIVFWGLLFVSFCCICKSLLKIGAENGVSLKNVLLLYAVLHAALFCYYLWFLQFTVVAGICLTGSTALIYAQRTNDSLTNARFDSLLALSLMVFGILIRYLSAVVVLPFLFLAVLWQMIKGYSLPDLPFRKGLATAFKNFVSVKSFVLLAKVALTGIGAFVLLFGYEWYYDSKHPEWKEFETYSYYRGLYTDFPNPTYEEANQYRKPTISRIL
;
A
#
# COMPACT_ATOMS: atom_id res chain seq x y z
N MET A 1 -28.86 8.21 20.68
CA MET A 1 -27.47 8.62 21.00
C MET A 1 -26.90 8.13 22.34
N ARG A 2 -27.69 7.54 23.24
CA ARG A 2 -27.19 6.96 24.50
C ARG A 2 -26.34 5.68 24.33
N TRP A 3 -26.48 4.95 23.23
CA TRP A 3 -25.77 3.69 22.96
C TRP A 3 -24.26 3.87 22.72
N LEU A 4 -23.83 4.95 22.07
CA LEU A 4 -22.39 5.22 21.81
C LEU A 4 -21.58 5.53 23.06
N LYS A 5 -22.23 5.89 24.18
CA LYS A 5 -21.56 6.13 25.47
C LYS A 5 -21.14 4.87 26.21
N LYS A 6 -21.62 3.68 25.79
CA LYS A 6 -21.34 2.37 26.46
C LYS A 6 -20.34 1.50 25.72
N VAL A 7 -19.87 1.90 24.53
CA VAL A 7 -18.91 1.08 23.78
C VAL A 7 -17.50 1.33 24.31
N ASP A 8 -16.95 0.32 24.95
CA ASP A 8 -15.58 0.36 25.46
C ASP A 8 -14.58 0.26 24.31
N VAL A 9 -14.00 1.40 23.92
CA VAL A 9 -12.98 1.52 22.87
C VAL A 9 -11.58 1.16 23.40
N SER A 10 -11.44 0.89 24.70
CA SER A 10 -10.16 0.44 25.29
C SER A 10 -9.82 -0.98 24.83
N SER A 11 -10.83 -1.82 24.60
CA SER A 11 -10.68 -3.20 24.14
C SER A 11 -10.25 -3.28 22.68
N GLU A 12 -9.19 -4.03 22.42
CA GLU A 12 -8.66 -4.31 21.07
C GLU A 12 -9.72 -4.98 20.18
N LYS A 13 -10.44 -5.94 20.72
CA LYS A 13 -11.52 -6.64 20.03
C LYS A 13 -12.62 -5.67 19.58
N ASN A 14 -13.02 -4.74 20.46
CA ASN A 14 -14.06 -3.78 20.14
C ASN A 14 -13.59 -2.80 19.05
N ARG A 15 -12.33 -2.36 19.07
CA ARG A 15 -11.76 -1.52 17.99
C ARG A 15 -11.82 -2.23 16.64
N TRP A 16 -11.47 -3.53 16.58
CA TRP A 16 -11.60 -4.31 15.34
C TRP A 16 -13.05 -4.45 14.90
N LEU A 17 -13.98 -4.79 15.80
CA LEU A 17 -15.40 -4.94 15.46
C LEU A 17 -16.00 -3.63 14.94
N ILE A 18 -15.71 -2.50 15.61
CA ILE A 18 -16.16 -1.18 15.16
C ILE A 18 -15.60 -0.86 13.77
N SER A 19 -14.30 -1.09 13.58
CA SER A 19 -13.65 -0.80 12.30
C SER A 19 -14.22 -1.64 11.17
N LEU A 20 -14.40 -2.94 11.37
CA LEU A 20 -14.99 -3.84 10.37
C LEU A 20 -16.41 -3.41 10.00
N ALA A 21 -17.27 -3.19 11.01
CA ALA A 21 -18.65 -2.81 10.77
C ALA A 21 -18.78 -1.41 10.11
N TYR A 22 -17.99 -0.46 10.59
CA TYR A 22 -18.07 0.92 10.10
C TYR A 22 -17.51 1.08 8.68
N VAL A 23 -16.36 0.45 8.41
CA VAL A 23 -15.76 0.44 7.07
C VAL A 23 -16.65 -0.29 6.07
N ALA A 24 -17.22 -1.45 6.47
CA ALA A 24 -18.15 -2.19 5.62
C ALA A 24 -19.39 -1.34 5.27
N LEU A 25 -19.95 -0.62 6.27
CA LEU A 25 -21.07 0.29 6.03
C LEU A 25 -20.72 1.39 5.03
N LEU A 26 -19.57 2.06 5.20
CA LEU A 26 -19.15 3.14 4.32
C LEU A 26 -18.84 2.65 2.89
N ILE A 27 -18.20 1.49 2.76
CA ILE A 27 -17.97 0.87 1.45
C ILE A 27 -19.30 0.49 0.79
N MET A 28 -20.22 -0.11 1.53
CA MET A 28 -21.54 -0.45 1.01
C MET A 28 -22.28 0.81 0.50
N LEU A 29 -22.25 1.90 1.27
CA LEU A 29 -22.83 3.18 0.85
C LEU A 29 -22.16 3.72 -0.41
N THR A 30 -20.82 3.62 -0.50
CA THR A 30 -20.09 4.03 -1.72
C THR A 30 -20.57 3.26 -2.95
N TYR A 31 -20.74 1.93 -2.85
CA TYR A 31 -21.20 1.10 -3.96
C TYR A 31 -22.65 1.30 -4.34
N LEU A 32 -23.50 1.67 -3.39
CA LEU A 32 -24.90 2.02 -3.70
C LEU A 32 -25.01 3.33 -4.48
N LEU A 33 -24.02 4.23 -4.33
CA LEU A 33 -24.04 5.55 -4.94
C LEU A 33 -23.19 5.65 -6.21
N LEU A 34 -22.10 4.88 -6.32
CA LEU A 34 -21.10 5.03 -7.37
C LEU A 34 -20.78 3.68 -8.04
N PRO A 35 -20.86 3.59 -9.38
CA PRO A 35 -20.47 2.39 -10.11
C PRO A 35 -18.96 2.23 -10.10
N VAL A 36 -18.47 1.05 -9.73
CA VAL A 36 -17.03 0.74 -9.73
C VAL A 36 -16.53 0.55 -11.16
N ARG A 37 -15.38 1.15 -11.46
CA ARG A 37 -14.68 0.99 -12.74
C ARG A 37 -13.17 1.05 -12.54
N PHE A 38 -12.40 0.58 -13.49
CA PHE A 38 -10.97 0.82 -13.52
C PHE A 38 -10.68 2.28 -13.92
N GLU A 39 -9.69 2.90 -13.27
CA GLU A 39 -9.30 4.28 -13.56
C GLU A 39 -8.59 4.39 -14.91
N THR A 40 -7.74 3.41 -15.21
CA THR A 40 -6.90 3.40 -16.41
C THR A 40 -7.15 2.18 -17.27
N ASN A 41 -6.82 2.29 -18.57
CA ASN A 41 -6.83 1.15 -19.48
C ASN A 41 -5.82 0.08 -19.08
N ASP A 42 -4.77 0.45 -18.34
CA ASP A 42 -3.74 -0.47 -17.87
C ASP A 42 -4.31 -1.54 -16.96
N ASP A 43 -5.14 -1.16 -15.97
CA ASP A 43 -5.80 -2.14 -15.09
C ASP A 43 -6.70 -3.11 -15.85
N GLY A 44 -7.41 -2.61 -16.88
CA GLY A 44 -8.18 -3.45 -17.78
C GLY A 44 -7.30 -4.46 -18.53
N GLY A 45 -6.18 -3.99 -19.09
CA GLY A 45 -5.21 -4.82 -19.79
C GLY A 45 -4.53 -5.85 -18.88
N LEU A 46 -4.09 -5.42 -17.68
CA LEU A 46 -3.48 -6.30 -16.69
C LEU A 46 -4.44 -7.42 -16.27
N ARG A 47 -5.69 -7.07 -15.95
CA ARG A 47 -6.74 -8.04 -15.62
C ARG A 47 -6.93 -9.06 -16.73
N GLU A 48 -7.01 -8.63 -17.98
CA GLU A 48 -7.27 -9.50 -19.13
C GLU A 48 -6.11 -10.49 -19.39
N ILE A 49 -4.86 -10.04 -19.21
CA ILE A 49 -3.68 -10.90 -19.32
C ILE A 49 -3.65 -11.90 -18.16
N ILE A 50 -3.77 -11.42 -16.91
CA ILE A 50 -3.69 -12.28 -15.73
C ILE A 50 -4.85 -13.28 -15.68
N ALA A 51 -6.03 -12.92 -16.18
CA ALA A 51 -7.19 -13.82 -16.26
C ALA A 51 -7.14 -14.80 -17.43
N GLY A 52 -6.25 -14.62 -18.41
CA GLY A 52 -6.22 -15.45 -19.61
C GLY A 52 -7.27 -15.08 -20.65
N TYR A 53 -7.82 -13.86 -20.64
CA TYR A 53 -8.81 -13.42 -21.64
C TYR A 53 -8.15 -12.96 -22.96
N ARG A 54 -6.88 -12.54 -22.90
CA ARG A 54 -6.08 -12.15 -24.07
C ARG A 54 -4.95 -13.12 -24.37
N THR A 55 -4.76 -14.12 -23.55
CA THR A 55 -3.72 -15.14 -23.66
C THR A 55 -4.37 -16.51 -23.64
N PRO A 56 -3.76 -17.56 -24.17
CA PRO A 56 -4.33 -18.93 -24.17
C PRO A 56 -4.64 -19.45 -22.76
N GLU A 57 -3.93 -18.95 -21.75
CA GLU A 57 -4.10 -19.28 -20.34
C GLU A 57 -3.76 -18.08 -19.45
N PRO A 58 -4.16 -18.10 -18.16
CA PRO A 58 -3.76 -17.06 -17.19
C PRO A 58 -2.25 -16.85 -17.18
N TYR A 59 -1.81 -15.60 -17.46
CA TYR A 59 -0.40 -15.28 -17.61
C TYR A 59 0.09 -14.33 -16.52
N PRO A 60 1.15 -14.68 -15.75
CA PRO A 60 1.51 -13.97 -14.54
C PRO A 60 2.36 -12.72 -14.75
N LYS A 61 3.16 -12.64 -15.81
CA LYS A 61 4.06 -11.51 -16.05
C LYS A 61 3.32 -10.37 -16.74
N THR A 62 3.43 -9.19 -16.16
CA THR A 62 2.87 -7.95 -16.69
C THR A 62 3.87 -6.79 -16.52
N VAL A 63 3.65 -5.67 -17.18
CA VAL A 63 4.60 -4.54 -17.19
C VAL A 63 4.69 -3.84 -15.83
N PHE A 64 3.60 -3.78 -15.06
CA PHE A 64 3.50 -2.87 -13.92
C PHE A 64 3.44 -3.57 -12.57
N THR A 65 3.04 -4.84 -12.53
CA THR A 65 2.96 -5.61 -11.29
C THR A 65 3.99 -6.73 -11.29
N SER A 66 4.38 -7.20 -10.10
CA SER A 66 5.34 -8.28 -10.02
C SER A 66 4.79 -9.60 -10.53
N THR A 67 5.67 -10.42 -11.11
CA THR A 67 5.33 -11.78 -11.55
C THR A 67 4.84 -12.65 -10.39
N ILE A 68 5.36 -12.45 -9.16
CA ILE A 68 4.90 -13.16 -7.96
C ILE A 68 3.42 -12.85 -7.67
N TYR A 69 3.05 -11.56 -7.69
CA TYR A 69 1.66 -11.15 -7.54
C TYR A 69 0.78 -11.73 -8.67
N GLY A 70 1.25 -11.62 -9.91
CA GLY A 70 0.56 -12.20 -11.06
C GLY A 70 0.35 -13.69 -10.92
N GLN A 71 1.34 -14.47 -10.46
CA GLN A 71 1.19 -15.92 -10.21
C GLN A 71 0.14 -16.21 -9.14
N PHE A 72 0.13 -15.44 -8.05
CA PHE A 72 -0.89 -15.57 -7.01
C PHE A 72 -2.30 -15.40 -7.59
N VAL A 73 -2.53 -14.37 -8.40
CA VAL A 73 -3.85 -14.12 -8.99
C VAL A 73 -4.18 -15.13 -10.09
N CYS A 74 -3.20 -15.54 -10.92
CA CYS A 74 -3.38 -16.62 -11.92
C CYS A 74 -3.78 -17.93 -11.26
N MET A 75 -3.20 -18.28 -10.12
CA MET A 75 -3.59 -19.47 -9.36
C MET A 75 -5.09 -19.42 -9.00
N LEU A 76 -5.60 -18.28 -8.55
CA LEU A 76 -7.02 -18.11 -8.24
C LEU A 76 -7.90 -18.27 -9.48
N TYR A 77 -7.50 -17.72 -10.63
CA TYR A 77 -8.22 -17.89 -11.90
C TYR A 77 -8.21 -19.35 -12.39
N ARG A 78 -7.11 -20.08 -12.20
CA ARG A 78 -7.04 -21.51 -12.53
C ARG A 78 -7.96 -22.36 -11.65
N MET A 79 -8.13 -21.98 -10.38
CA MET A 79 -9.04 -22.66 -9.45
C MET A 79 -10.52 -22.35 -9.73
N PHE A 80 -10.84 -21.10 -10.00
CA PHE A 80 -12.21 -20.63 -10.19
C PHE A 80 -12.24 -19.55 -11.30
N PRO A 81 -12.26 -19.96 -12.59
CA PRO A 81 -12.08 -19.05 -13.72
C PRO A 81 -13.22 -18.03 -13.90
N MET A 82 -14.42 -18.31 -13.37
CA MET A 82 -15.59 -17.44 -13.51
C MET A 82 -15.60 -16.24 -12.57
N ALA A 83 -14.77 -16.23 -11.52
CA ALA A 83 -14.75 -15.14 -10.57
C ALA A 83 -13.77 -14.05 -11.01
N PRO A 84 -14.10 -12.75 -10.85
CA PRO A 84 -13.24 -11.64 -11.23
C PRO A 84 -12.13 -11.41 -10.18
N TRP A 85 -11.19 -12.36 -10.05
CA TRP A 85 -10.20 -12.40 -8.96
C TRP A 85 -9.33 -11.17 -8.86
N TYR A 86 -8.93 -10.58 -9.97
CA TYR A 86 -8.14 -9.34 -9.97
C TYR A 86 -8.84 -8.24 -9.16
N THR A 87 -10.12 -8.04 -9.41
CA THR A 87 -10.96 -7.07 -8.71
C THR A 87 -11.22 -7.48 -7.26
N ILE A 88 -11.55 -8.77 -7.01
CA ILE A 88 -11.84 -9.29 -5.67
C ILE A 88 -10.63 -9.12 -4.75
N VAL A 89 -9.43 -9.44 -5.24
CA VAL A 89 -8.18 -9.28 -4.46
C VAL A 89 -7.94 -7.80 -4.12
N PHE A 90 -8.10 -6.90 -5.08
CA PHE A 90 -7.95 -5.47 -4.82
C PHE A 90 -8.96 -4.95 -3.80
N TRP A 91 -10.19 -5.36 -3.90
CA TRP A 91 -11.23 -4.98 -2.93
C TRP A 91 -10.98 -5.53 -1.54
N GLY A 92 -10.53 -6.77 -1.45
CA GLY A 92 -10.14 -7.38 -0.19
C GLY A 92 -8.99 -6.61 0.46
N LEU A 93 -7.96 -6.27 -0.30
CA LEU A 93 -6.81 -5.50 0.18
C LEU A 93 -7.20 -4.08 0.61
N LEU A 94 -8.04 -3.38 -0.16
CA LEU A 94 -8.55 -2.06 0.20
C LEU A 94 -9.38 -2.13 1.49
N PHE A 95 -10.33 -3.09 1.57
CA PHE A 95 -11.16 -3.27 2.76
C PHE A 95 -10.32 -3.49 4.02
N VAL A 96 -9.37 -4.43 3.96
CA VAL A 96 -8.48 -4.72 5.10
C VAL A 96 -7.64 -3.49 5.47
N SER A 97 -7.08 -2.80 4.49
CA SER A 97 -6.25 -1.60 4.73
C SER A 97 -7.07 -0.47 5.35
N PHE A 98 -8.29 -0.23 4.88
CA PHE A 98 -9.20 0.76 5.46
C PHE A 98 -9.61 0.40 6.90
N CYS A 99 -9.83 -0.89 7.18
CA CYS A 99 -10.06 -1.35 8.55
C CYS A 99 -8.85 -1.10 9.45
N CYS A 100 -7.64 -1.33 8.95
CA CYS A 100 -6.40 -1.06 9.67
C CYS A 100 -6.23 0.43 9.99
N ILE A 101 -6.52 1.31 9.03
CA ILE A 101 -6.47 2.76 9.22
C ILE A 101 -7.53 3.19 10.25
N CYS A 102 -8.79 2.74 10.11
CA CYS A 102 -9.86 3.06 11.05
C CYS A 102 -9.53 2.60 12.48
N LYS A 103 -9.10 1.35 12.65
CA LYS A 103 -8.69 0.79 13.92
C LYS A 103 -7.54 1.57 14.57
N SER A 104 -6.56 1.98 13.78
CA SER A 104 -5.42 2.76 14.24
C SER A 104 -5.86 4.14 14.73
N LEU A 105 -6.76 4.81 14.01
CA LEU A 105 -7.34 6.08 14.43
C LEU A 105 -8.17 5.94 15.71
N LEU A 106 -8.95 4.86 15.85
CA LEU A 106 -9.71 4.58 17.08
C LEU A 106 -8.77 4.40 18.27
N LYS A 107 -7.65 3.70 18.10
CA LYS A 107 -6.67 3.50 19.16
C LYS A 107 -5.99 4.81 19.55
N ILE A 108 -5.47 5.56 18.58
CA ILE A 108 -4.81 6.83 18.80
C ILE A 108 -5.78 7.85 19.44
N GLY A 109 -7.03 7.89 18.96
CA GLY A 109 -8.06 8.75 19.50
C GLY A 109 -8.39 8.43 20.96
N ALA A 110 -8.54 7.16 21.31
CA ALA A 110 -8.79 6.73 22.68
C ALA A 110 -7.64 7.11 23.63
N GLU A 111 -6.38 6.92 23.18
CA GLU A 111 -5.19 7.28 23.95
C GLU A 111 -5.05 8.80 24.19
N ASN A 112 -5.58 9.62 23.28
CA ASN A 112 -5.55 11.09 23.37
C ASN A 112 -6.88 11.67 23.91
N GLY A 113 -7.78 10.85 24.46
CA GLY A 113 -9.04 11.31 25.04
C GLY A 113 -10.07 11.84 24.02
N VAL A 114 -9.89 11.56 22.72
CA VAL A 114 -10.83 11.95 21.67
C VAL A 114 -12.05 11.04 21.70
N SER A 115 -13.25 11.62 21.68
CA SER A 115 -14.48 10.84 21.71
C SER A 115 -14.62 9.94 20.48
N LEU A 116 -15.20 8.74 20.67
CA LEU A 116 -15.49 7.79 19.58
C LEU A 116 -16.22 8.46 18.41
N LYS A 117 -17.20 9.31 18.70
CA LYS A 117 -17.95 10.05 17.67
C LYS A 117 -17.05 10.90 16.79
N ASN A 118 -16.10 11.62 17.37
CA ASN A 118 -15.21 12.49 16.64
C ASN A 118 -14.22 11.70 15.77
N VAL A 119 -13.73 10.56 16.26
CA VAL A 119 -12.86 9.67 15.48
C VAL A 119 -13.62 9.08 14.29
N LEU A 120 -14.85 8.59 14.49
CA LEU A 120 -15.67 8.05 13.40
C LEU A 120 -16.04 9.15 12.40
N LEU A 121 -16.34 10.36 12.87
CA LEU A 121 -16.59 11.50 11.97
C LEU A 121 -15.35 11.85 11.14
N LEU A 122 -14.17 11.92 11.77
CA LEU A 122 -12.91 12.13 11.05
C LEU A 122 -12.70 11.05 9.98
N TYR A 123 -12.92 9.79 10.33
CA TYR A 123 -12.79 8.70 9.37
C TYR A 123 -13.82 8.81 8.23
N ALA A 124 -15.07 9.20 8.52
CA ALA A 124 -16.09 9.43 7.48
C ALA A 124 -15.68 10.55 6.52
N VAL A 125 -15.10 11.64 7.03
CA VAL A 125 -14.57 12.73 6.20
C VAL A 125 -13.41 12.24 5.32
N LEU A 126 -12.46 11.47 5.88
CA LEU A 126 -11.38 10.85 5.10
C LEU A 126 -11.93 9.90 4.03
N HIS A 127 -12.95 9.10 4.38
CA HIS A 127 -13.59 8.19 3.44
C HIS A 127 -14.25 8.96 2.29
N ALA A 128 -15.04 9.98 2.58
CA ALA A 128 -15.72 10.77 1.57
C ALA A 128 -14.76 11.58 0.68
N ALA A 129 -13.68 12.13 1.27
CA ALA A 129 -12.73 12.98 0.55
C ALA A 129 -11.70 12.20 -0.29
N LEU A 130 -11.31 10.99 0.14
CA LEU A 130 -10.23 10.23 -0.49
C LEU A 130 -10.64 8.80 -0.84
N PHE A 131 -11.11 8.01 0.14
CA PHE A 131 -11.28 6.57 -0.05
C PHE A 131 -12.45 6.23 -0.97
N CYS A 132 -13.49 7.05 -0.99
CA CYS A 132 -14.62 6.94 -1.91
C CYS A 132 -14.15 6.99 -3.38
N TYR A 133 -13.26 7.91 -3.71
CA TYR A 133 -12.66 8.00 -5.04
C TYR A 133 -11.89 6.73 -5.41
N TYR A 134 -11.06 6.21 -4.51
CA TYR A 134 -10.25 5.01 -4.74
C TYR A 134 -11.06 3.71 -4.83
N LEU A 135 -12.26 3.68 -4.24
CA LEU A 135 -13.21 2.59 -4.41
C LEU A 135 -13.96 2.70 -5.72
N TRP A 136 -14.25 3.92 -6.15
CA TRP A 136 -14.94 4.17 -7.42
C TRP A 136 -14.01 3.91 -8.61
N PHE A 137 -12.80 4.45 -8.57
CA PHE A 137 -11.77 4.26 -9.59
C PHE A 137 -10.67 3.31 -9.09
N LEU A 138 -10.81 2.06 -9.46
CA LEU A 138 -9.87 1.03 -9.03
C LEU A 138 -8.58 1.10 -9.85
N GLN A 139 -7.42 1.26 -9.17
CA GLN A 139 -6.11 1.34 -9.80
C GLN A 139 -5.07 0.58 -8.97
N PHE A 140 -4.26 -0.25 -9.60
CA PHE A 140 -3.24 -1.08 -8.93
C PHE A 140 -2.22 -0.24 -8.12
N THR A 141 -1.80 0.91 -8.63
CA THR A 141 -0.85 1.81 -7.93
C THR A 141 -1.46 2.35 -6.63
N VAL A 142 -2.75 2.73 -6.67
CA VAL A 142 -3.49 3.22 -5.51
C VAL A 142 -3.71 2.10 -4.49
N VAL A 143 -4.09 0.90 -4.94
CA VAL A 143 -4.25 -0.26 -4.05
C VAL A 143 -2.95 -0.55 -3.31
N ALA A 144 -1.81 -0.55 -4.02
CA ALA A 144 -0.50 -0.72 -3.41
C ALA A 144 -0.20 0.37 -2.36
N GLY A 145 -0.46 1.64 -2.69
CA GLY A 145 -0.26 2.78 -1.79
C GLY A 145 -1.13 2.68 -0.53
N ILE A 146 -2.40 2.27 -0.66
CA ILE A 146 -3.32 2.11 0.46
C ILE A 146 -2.93 0.90 1.34
N CYS A 147 -2.44 -0.21 0.76
CA CYS A 147 -1.88 -1.32 1.54
C CYS A 147 -0.70 -0.86 2.41
N LEU A 148 0.22 -0.10 1.84
CA LEU A 148 1.35 0.46 2.56
C LEU A 148 0.93 1.47 3.63
N THR A 149 -0.10 2.28 3.35
CA THR A 149 -0.68 3.22 4.32
C THR A 149 -1.36 2.48 5.47
N GLY A 150 -2.13 1.42 5.20
CA GLY A 150 -2.73 0.56 6.22
C GLY A 150 -1.68 -0.11 7.11
N SER A 151 -0.62 -0.63 6.50
CA SER A 151 0.56 -1.15 7.20
C SER A 151 1.18 -0.09 8.12
N THR A 152 1.45 1.10 7.57
CA THR A 152 2.01 2.24 8.30
C THR A 152 1.16 2.64 9.49
N ALA A 153 -0.16 2.72 9.30
CA ALA A 153 -1.11 3.09 10.36
C ALA A 153 -1.07 2.09 11.52
N LEU A 154 -1.06 0.78 11.23
CA LEU A 154 -0.96 -0.25 12.27
C LEU A 154 0.38 -0.17 13.03
N ILE A 155 1.49 -0.05 12.31
CA ILE A 155 2.84 0.04 12.93
C ILE A 155 2.92 1.30 13.80
N TYR A 156 2.43 2.42 13.30
CA TYR A 156 2.41 3.68 14.03
C TYR A 156 1.53 3.62 15.29
N ALA A 157 0.41 2.92 15.26
CA ALA A 157 -0.49 2.78 16.40
C ALA A 157 0.00 1.76 17.44
N GLN A 158 1.01 0.93 17.16
CA GLN A 158 1.56 0.00 18.15
C GLN A 158 2.28 0.75 19.27
N ARG A 159 2.05 0.30 20.51
CA ARG A 159 2.66 0.86 21.71
C ARG A 159 3.46 -0.22 22.44
N THR A 160 4.41 0.24 23.23
CA THR A 160 5.26 -0.66 24.06
C THR A 160 4.47 -1.47 25.07
N ASN A 161 3.29 -1.01 25.48
CA ASN A 161 2.43 -1.64 26.48
C ASN A 161 1.32 -2.52 25.89
N ASP A 162 1.28 -2.70 24.57
CA ASP A 162 0.30 -3.61 23.95
C ASP A 162 0.54 -5.05 24.39
N SER A 163 -0.55 -5.82 24.58
CA SER A 163 -0.44 -7.25 24.87
C SER A 163 0.31 -7.95 23.72
N LEU A 164 1.18 -8.91 24.07
CA LEU A 164 2.01 -9.61 23.08
C LEU A 164 1.18 -10.28 21.97
N THR A 165 -0.03 -10.76 22.30
CA THR A 165 -0.90 -11.44 21.33
C THR A 165 -1.46 -10.47 20.31
N ASN A 166 -1.99 -9.35 20.77
CA ASN A 166 -2.58 -8.33 19.90
C ASN A 166 -1.50 -7.64 19.04
N ALA A 167 -0.34 -7.37 19.64
CA ALA A 167 0.79 -6.83 18.91
C ALA A 167 1.32 -7.78 17.82
N ARG A 168 1.24 -9.10 18.04
CA ARG A 168 1.62 -10.10 17.02
C ARG A 168 0.68 -10.10 15.83
N PHE A 169 -0.64 -10.10 16.07
CA PHE A 169 -1.62 -10.08 14.98
C PHE A 169 -1.51 -8.82 14.14
N ASP A 170 -1.50 -7.64 14.78
CA ASP A 170 -1.34 -6.37 14.08
C ASP A 170 -0.02 -6.27 13.32
N SER A 171 1.07 -6.77 13.90
CA SER A 171 2.36 -6.81 13.22
C SER A 171 2.33 -7.72 12.00
N LEU A 172 1.78 -8.93 12.13
CA LEU A 172 1.66 -9.86 11.01
C LEU A 172 0.83 -9.25 9.87
N LEU A 173 -0.32 -8.67 10.20
CA LEU A 173 -1.19 -8.03 9.21
C LEU A 173 -0.52 -6.83 8.55
N ALA A 174 0.16 -5.98 9.33
CA ALA A 174 0.91 -4.84 8.79
C ALA A 174 2.01 -5.29 7.83
N LEU A 175 2.81 -6.30 8.22
CA LEU A 175 3.87 -6.84 7.38
C LEU A 175 3.31 -7.51 6.11
N SER A 176 2.18 -8.21 6.22
CA SER A 176 1.48 -8.80 5.06
C SER A 176 1.01 -7.72 4.07
N LEU A 177 0.37 -6.66 4.56
CA LEU A 177 -0.04 -5.53 3.71
C LEU A 177 1.15 -4.83 3.06
N MET A 178 2.28 -4.71 3.78
CA MET A 178 3.51 -4.15 3.22
C MET A 178 4.05 -5.01 2.08
N VAL A 179 4.08 -6.33 2.25
CA VAL A 179 4.51 -7.27 1.20
C VAL A 179 3.60 -7.17 -0.02
N PHE A 180 2.27 -7.21 0.16
CA PHE A 180 1.33 -7.04 -0.96
C PHE A 180 1.51 -5.70 -1.67
N GLY A 181 1.65 -4.60 -0.93
CA GLY A 181 1.90 -3.29 -1.52
C GLY A 181 3.17 -3.24 -2.37
N ILE A 182 4.27 -3.84 -1.89
CA ILE A 182 5.54 -3.94 -2.63
C ILE A 182 5.37 -4.82 -3.88
N LEU A 183 4.72 -5.99 -3.76
CA LEU A 183 4.53 -6.93 -4.87
C LEU A 183 3.57 -6.38 -5.94
N ILE A 184 2.55 -5.61 -5.57
CA ILE A 184 1.65 -4.97 -6.55
C ILE A 184 2.39 -3.84 -7.27
N ARG A 185 3.06 -2.93 -6.51
CA ARG A 185 3.76 -1.78 -7.10
C ARG A 185 4.89 -1.31 -6.20
N TYR A 186 6.11 -1.76 -6.44
CA TYR A 186 7.29 -1.41 -5.61
C TYR A 186 7.57 0.11 -5.59
N LEU A 187 7.27 0.83 -6.67
CA LEU A 187 7.42 2.30 -6.71
C LEU A 187 6.55 3.01 -5.67
N SER A 188 5.34 2.48 -5.38
CA SER A 188 4.51 3.00 -4.28
C SER A 188 5.19 2.83 -2.92
N ALA A 189 5.95 1.74 -2.73
CA ALA A 189 6.72 1.54 -1.52
C ALA A 189 7.87 2.54 -1.38
N VAL A 190 8.57 2.85 -2.46
CA VAL A 190 9.64 3.86 -2.47
C VAL A 190 9.11 5.22 -2.00
N VAL A 191 7.86 5.55 -2.35
CA VAL A 191 7.22 6.82 -1.94
C VAL A 191 6.73 6.76 -0.49
N VAL A 192 6.08 5.66 -0.06
CA VAL A 192 5.39 5.58 1.25
C VAL A 192 6.32 5.23 2.40
N LEU A 193 7.28 4.32 2.21
CA LEU A 193 8.17 3.85 3.28
C LEU A 193 9.03 4.95 3.94
N PRO A 194 9.53 5.98 3.25
CA PRO A 194 10.19 7.10 3.90
C PRO A 194 9.29 7.84 4.88
N PHE A 195 8.00 8.04 4.57
CA PHE A 195 7.05 8.65 5.50
C PHE A 195 6.77 7.77 6.72
N LEU A 196 6.70 6.44 6.54
CA LEU A 196 6.64 5.51 7.66
C LEU A 196 7.87 5.65 8.57
N PHE A 197 9.04 5.68 7.99
CA PHE A 197 10.28 5.85 8.75
C PHE A 197 10.27 7.16 9.55
N LEU A 198 9.91 8.27 8.92
CA LEU A 198 9.78 9.57 9.59
C LEU A 198 8.71 9.55 10.69
N ALA A 199 7.57 8.90 10.47
CA ALA A 199 6.51 8.78 11.46
C ALA A 199 6.96 7.96 12.68
N VAL A 200 7.70 6.86 12.48
CA VAL A 200 8.28 6.07 13.56
C VAL A 200 9.32 6.87 14.33
N LEU A 201 10.22 7.57 13.64
CA LEU A 201 11.20 8.47 14.26
C LEU A 201 10.52 9.55 15.11
N TRP A 202 9.48 10.19 14.56
CA TRP A 202 8.72 11.23 15.28
C TRP A 202 8.10 10.68 16.55
N GLN A 203 7.49 9.48 16.50
CA GLN A 203 6.93 8.86 17.69
C GLN A 203 7.97 8.60 18.78
N MET A 204 9.16 8.17 18.37
CA MET A 204 10.27 7.90 19.28
C MET A 204 10.75 9.19 19.96
N ILE A 205 10.83 10.29 19.21
CA ILE A 205 11.25 11.60 19.74
C ILE A 205 10.16 12.18 20.66
N LYS A 206 8.90 12.13 20.27
CA LYS A 206 7.76 12.69 21.02
C LYS A 206 7.55 12.01 22.37
N GLY A 207 7.83 10.71 22.48
CA GLY A 207 7.75 9.98 23.75
C GLY A 207 8.74 10.49 24.82
N TYR A 208 9.61 11.41 24.45
CA TYR A 208 10.67 11.99 25.27
C TYR A 208 10.65 13.52 25.27
N SER A 209 9.49 14.17 25.17
CA SER A 209 9.37 15.60 25.49
C SER A 209 9.80 15.79 26.94
N LEU A 210 11.10 16.06 27.10
CA LEU A 210 11.72 16.47 28.36
C LEU A 210 11.63 17.98 28.38
N PRO A 211 10.75 18.59 29.19
CA PRO A 211 10.52 20.01 29.16
C PRO A 211 11.76 20.84 29.53
N ASP A 212 12.79 20.25 30.16
CA ASP A 212 13.88 21.00 30.80
C ASP A 212 15.30 20.51 30.46
N LEU A 213 15.51 19.68 29.43
CA LEU A 213 16.85 19.22 29.07
C LEU A 213 17.42 19.98 27.86
N PRO A 214 18.71 20.44 27.94
CA PRO A 214 19.37 21.02 26.79
C PRO A 214 19.35 20.05 25.60
N PHE A 215 19.14 20.57 24.38
CA PHE A 215 18.96 19.83 23.12
C PHE A 215 19.91 18.62 22.93
N ARG A 216 21.19 18.78 23.29
CA ARG A 216 22.19 17.69 23.22
C ARG A 216 21.88 16.51 24.14
N LYS A 217 21.41 16.78 25.38
CA LYS A 217 21.04 15.71 26.34
C LYS A 217 19.72 15.05 25.95
N GLY A 218 18.77 15.83 25.40
CA GLY A 218 17.52 15.32 24.83
C GLY A 218 17.78 14.38 23.68
N LEU A 219 18.67 14.73 22.73
CA LEU A 219 19.05 13.91 21.59
C LEU A 219 19.76 12.62 22.02
N ALA A 220 20.68 12.69 22.98
CA ALA A 220 21.38 11.51 23.50
C ALA A 220 20.44 10.54 24.22
N THR A 221 19.46 11.07 24.98
CA THR A 221 18.43 10.27 25.65
C THR A 221 17.45 9.67 24.64
N ALA A 222 17.03 10.42 23.63
CA ALA A 222 16.24 9.92 22.51
C ALA A 222 16.97 8.79 21.77
N PHE A 223 18.25 8.94 21.50
CA PHE A 223 19.07 7.90 20.86
C PHE A 223 19.25 6.66 21.74
N LYS A 224 19.50 6.82 23.06
CA LYS A 224 19.56 5.69 23.99
C LYS A 224 18.26 4.89 24.05
N ASN A 225 17.14 5.55 23.90
CA ASN A 225 15.82 4.94 23.92
C ASN A 225 15.38 4.42 22.55
N PHE A 226 15.90 5.00 21.45
CA PHE A 226 15.82 4.45 20.10
C PHE A 226 16.43 3.04 20.06
N VAL A 227 17.54 2.85 20.72
CA VAL A 227 18.20 1.53 20.91
C VAL A 227 17.47 0.66 21.95
N SER A 228 16.32 1.13 22.52
CA SER A 228 15.54 0.23 23.40
C SER A 228 15.13 -1.03 22.63
N VAL A 229 15.34 -2.18 23.23
CA VAL A 229 15.20 -3.51 22.58
C VAL A 229 13.85 -3.66 21.84
N LYS A 230 12.76 -3.10 22.37
CA LYS A 230 11.42 -3.24 21.77
C LYS A 230 11.24 -2.42 20.49
N SER A 231 11.70 -1.18 20.48
CA SER A 231 11.61 -0.31 19.30
C SER A 231 12.55 -0.78 18.18
N PHE A 232 13.73 -1.25 18.55
CA PHE A 232 14.68 -1.82 17.61
C PHE A 232 14.13 -3.11 16.97
N VAL A 233 13.51 -4.00 17.75
CA VAL A 233 12.88 -5.22 17.22
C VAL A 233 11.77 -4.90 16.22
N LEU A 234 10.92 -3.90 16.49
CA LEU A 234 9.87 -3.49 15.56
C LEU A 234 10.48 -2.94 14.26
N LEU A 235 11.44 -2.03 14.39
CA LEU A 235 12.14 -1.46 13.22
C LEU A 235 12.86 -2.55 12.41
N ALA A 236 13.54 -3.47 13.08
CA ALA A 236 14.22 -4.60 12.45
C ALA A 236 13.22 -5.49 11.69
N LYS A 237 12.05 -5.81 12.27
CA LYS A 237 11.01 -6.58 11.58
C LYS A 237 10.53 -5.87 10.32
N VAL A 238 10.23 -4.58 10.39
CA VAL A 238 9.80 -3.79 9.23
C VAL A 238 10.88 -3.75 8.16
N ALA A 239 12.13 -3.45 8.55
CA ALA A 239 13.25 -3.39 7.62
C ALA A 239 13.54 -4.75 6.97
N LEU A 240 13.61 -5.83 7.75
CA LEU A 240 13.86 -7.17 7.24
C LEU A 240 12.74 -7.66 6.32
N THR A 241 11.47 -7.37 6.66
CA THR A 241 10.35 -7.75 5.79
C THR A 241 10.37 -6.93 4.50
N GLY A 242 10.64 -5.62 4.57
CA GLY A 242 10.76 -4.77 3.38
C GLY A 242 11.91 -5.23 2.48
N ILE A 243 13.11 -5.39 3.03
CA ILE A 243 14.28 -5.89 2.29
C ILE A 243 13.98 -7.28 1.72
N GLY A 244 13.42 -8.18 2.52
CA GLY A 244 13.07 -9.54 2.09
C GLY A 244 12.07 -9.52 0.93
N ALA A 245 11.05 -8.65 0.99
CA ALA A 245 10.07 -8.49 -0.09
C ALA A 245 10.73 -7.96 -1.37
N PHE A 246 11.64 -6.99 -1.28
CA PHE A 246 12.39 -6.49 -2.44
C PHE A 246 13.35 -7.53 -3.01
N VAL A 247 14.06 -8.27 -2.16
CA VAL A 247 14.95 -9.36 -2.61
C VAL A 247 14.16 -10.45 -3.32
N LEU A 248 13.02 -10.86 -2.76
CA LEU A 248 12.12 -11.83 -3.40
C LEU A 248 11.60 -11.29 -4.73
N LEU A 249 11.15 -10.03 -4.77
CA LEU A 249 10.63 -9.41 -5.97
C LEU A 249 11.70 -9.40 -7.07
N PHE A 250 12.82 -8.73 -6.84
CA PHE A 250 13.84 -8.56 -7.88
C PHE A 250 14.58 -9.86 -8.20
N GLY A 251 14.79 -10.72 -7.20
CA GLY A 251 15.39 -12.04 -7.41
C GLY A 251 14.50 -12.96 -8.26
N TYR A 252 13.19 -12.93 -8.00
CA TYR A 252 12.25 -13.71 -8.77
C TYR A 252 12.02 -13.14 -10.18
N GLU A 253 11.93 -11.82 -10.34
CA GLU A 253 11.87 -11.19 -11.66
C GLU A 253 13.11 -11.56 -12.49
N TRP A 254 14.31 -11.42 -11.93
CA TRP A 254 15.53 -11.81 -12.60
C TRP A 254 15.54 -13.30 -13.02
N TYR A 255 15.11 -14.20 -12.11
CA TYR A 255 14.99 -15.62 -12.42
C TYR A 255 13.99 -15.87 -13.54
N TYR A 256 12.81 -15.25 -13.47
CA TYR A 256 11.76 -15.41 -14.49
C TYR A 256 12.24 -14.93 -15.86
N ASP A 257 12.84 -13.76 -15.91
CA ASP A 257 13.33 -13.15 -17.16
C ASP A 257 14.49 -13.94 -17.78
N SER A 258 15.29 -14.62 -16.94
CA SER A 258 16.34 -15.53 -17.42
C SER A 258 15.78 -16.76 -18.16
N LYS A 259 14.52 -17.13 -17.89
CA LYS A 259 13.81 -18.24 -18.55
C LYS A 259 12.95 -17.77 -19.73
N HIS A 260 12.69 -16.47 -19.80
CA HIS A 260 11.80 -15.84 -20.78
C HIS A 260 12.50 -14.62 -21.41
N PRO A 261 13.53 -14.83 -22.25
CA PRO A 261 14.33 -13.73 -22.79
C PRO A 261 13.52 -12.78 -23.68
N GLU A 262 12.39 -13.21 -24.24
CA GLU A 262 11.45 -12.39 -25.02
C GLU A 262 10.89 -11.21 -24.21
N TRP A 263 10.87 -11.30 -22.89
CA TRP A 263 10.40 -10.20 -22.05
C TRP A 263 11.35 -9.00 -22.05
N LYS A 264 12.65 -9.21 -22.19
CA LYS A 264 13.64 -8.13 -22.28
C LYS A 264 13.42 -7.31 -23.56
N GLU A 265 13.09 -7.98 -24.65
CA GLU A 265 12.78 -7.29 -25.92
C GLU A 265 11.48 -6.52 -25.80
N PHE A 266 10.45 -7.12 -25.21
CA PHE A 266 9.17 -6.46 -24.94
C PHE A 266 9.30 -5.25 -23.99
N GLU A 267 10.09 -5.34 -22.94
CA GLU A 267 10.35 -4.23 -22.02
C GLU A 267 11.06 -3.08 -22.73
N THR A 268 12.04 -3.39 -23.56
CA THR A 268 12.73 -2.40 -24.41
C THR A 268 11.74 -1.71 -25.36
N TYR A 269 10.91 -2.48 -26.07
CA TYR A 269 9.85 -1.94 -26.91
C TYR A 269 8.86 -1.07 -26.10
N SER A 270 8.40 -1.56 -24.96
CA SER A 270 7.43 -0.87 -24.09
C SER A 270 7.98 0.45 -23.57
N TYR A 271 9.27 0.50 -23.22
CA TYR A 271 9.96 1.72 -22.83
C TYR A 271 9.93 2.77 -23.96
N TYR A 272 10.35 2.40 -25.17
CA TYR A 272 10.34 3.34 -26.30
C TYR A 272 8.91 3.74 -26.69
N ARG A 273 7.97 2.83 -26.67
CA ARG A 273 6.56 3.15 -26.88
C ARG A 273 6.06 4.19 -25.86
N GLY A 274 6.39 4.04 -24.57
CA GLY A 274 6.02 4.98 -23.52
C GLY A 274 6.56 6.39 -23.78
N LEU A 275 7.80 6.52 -24.29
CA LEU A 275 8.35 7.81 -24.66
C LEU A 275 7.53 8.54 -25.75
N TYR A 276 6.87 7.79 -26.65
CA TYR A 276 6.03 8.38 -27.68
C TYR A 276 4.59 8.63 -27.23
N THR A 277 4.04 7.80 -26.33
CA THR A 277 2.62 7.88 -25.94
C THR A 277 2.39 8.75 -24.73
N ASP A 278 3.34 8.80 -23.80
CA ASP A 278 3.16 9.44 -22.49
C ASP A 278 3.70 10.87 -22.45
N PHE A 279 4.49 11.27 -23.45
CA PHE A 279 5.00 12.63 -23.60
C PHE A 279 4.33 13.33 -24.79
N PRO A 280 4.09 14.65 -24.70
CA PRO A 280 3.58 15.40 -25.82
C PRO A 280 4.53 15.24 -27.00
N ASN A 281 3.98 14.86 -28.16
CA ASN A 281 4.76 14.77 -29.39
C ASN A 281 5.38 16.13 -29.68
N PRO A 282 6.70 16.20 -29.96
CA PRO A 282 7.33 17.45 -30.32
C PRO A 282 6.66 18.01 -31.60
N THR A 283 6.48 19.31 -31.63
CA THR A 283 6.04 19.99 -32.86
C THR A 283 7.01 19.70 -34.01
N TYR A 284 6.55 19.84 -35.25
CA TYR A 284 7.40 19.61 -36.44
C TYR A 284 8.68 20.43 -36.39
N GLU A 285 8.64 21.65 -35.87
CA GLU A 285 9.80 22.53 -35.71
C GLU A 285 10.79 21.99 -34.66
N GLU A 286 10.31 21.57 -33.51
CA GLU A 286 11.14 20.94 -32.46
C GLU A 286 11.76 19.63 -32.95
N ALA A 287 10.98 18.77 -33.62
CA ALA A 287 11.49 17.54 -34.21
C ALA A 287 12.61 17.79 -35.24
N ASN A 288 12.50 18.84 -36.04
CA ASN A 288 13.53 19.20 -37.03
C ASN A 288 14.83 19.76 -36.39
N GLN A 289 14.74 20.42 -35.22
CA GLN A 289 15.94 20.86 -34.50
C GLN A 289 16.77 19.66 -33.98
N TYR A 290 16.12 18.55 -33.60
CA TYR A 290 16.78 17.34 -33.11
C TYR A 290 17.15 16.33 -34.19
N ARG A 291 16.63 16.46 -35.43
CA ARG A 291 16.84 15.49 -36.51
C ARG A 291 18.26 15.50 -37.08
N LYS A 292 18.93 16.64 -37.05
CA LYS A 292 20.27 16.79 -37.68
C LYS A 292 21.44 16.14 -36.92
N PRO A 293 21.49 16.13 -35.58
CA PRO A 293 22.64 15.53 -34.88
C PRO A 293 22.54 14.01 -34.69
N THR A 294 21.33 13.43 -34.74
CA THR A 294 21.13 12.01 -34.41
C THR A 294 21.46 11.09 -35.59
N ILE A 295 21.16 11.52 -36.80
CA ILE A 295 21.46 10.74 -38.02
C ILE A 295 22.96 10.68 -38.30
N SER A 296 23.73 11.72 -37.98
CA SER A 296 25.18 11.73 -38.15
C SER A 296 25.96 10.89 -37.12
N ARG A 297 25.28 10.35 -36.09
CA ARG A 297 25.91 9.45 -35.08
C ARG A 297 25.56 7.98 -35.31
N ILE A 298 24.67 7.66 -36.23
CA ILE A 298 24.21 6.29 -36.52
C ILE A 298 24.79 5.83 -37.89
N LEU A 299 25.32 6.70 -38.71
CA LEU A 299 26.12 6.43 -39.92
C LEU A 299 27.61 6.65 -39.62
#